data_9d89a889c4fbfc189922d5c1bf420279
#
_entry.id   9d89a889c4fbfc189922d5c1bf420279
#
_cell.length_a   1.000
_cell.length_b   1.000
_cell.length_c   1.000
_cell.angle_alpha   90.00
_cell.angle_beta   90.00
_cell.angle_gamma   90.00
#
_symmetry.space_group_name_H-M   'P 1'
#
loop_
_entity.id
_entity.type
_entity.pdbx_description
1 polymer ?
#
loop_
_entity_poly.entity_id
_entity_poly.type
_entity_poly.pdbx_seq_one_letter_code
_entity_poly.pdbx_strand_id
1 'polypeptide(L)'
;MKKEIAPKVTLRVKFFLICMAEFIAVVLLSELAGWLLKRWLGVTMDIPIFVWAILFSVVVGGAVTNYITHSFIDPITCLGKAMKEVAGGNFHVAMQSDSKLKEVRDIYESFNRMVKELGNTETLQTDFISSVSHEFKTPINAIEGYASLLQDHHQSPEEQETYIEKILFNTRRLSTLTGNILLLSKINNQSIRPQRTVFRLDEQIRQAIVALEQKWTEKNIDFDVELDKVTYSGYESLLLHVWSNLIDNAIKFDPPGDMICLRLRQADDEAVFTIDDNGPGIAPEEQERIFHKFYQSDSSREMSGNGLGLALVKQIVEFSGGTVSV
;
A
#
# COMPACT_ATOMS: atom_id res chain seq x y z
N MET A 1 -19.34 -1.58 35.15
CA MET A 1 -18.08 -1.47 35.92
C MET A 1 -17.16 -0.47 35.20
N LYS A 2 -17.09 0.79 35.66
CA LYS A 2 -16.18 1.81 35.15
C LYS A 2 -14.76 1.46 35.66
N LYS A 3 -13.84 1.12 34.76
CA LYS A 3 -12.41 1.12 35.08
C LYS A 3 -11.99 2.57 35.29
N GLU A 4 -11.65 2.94 36.54
CA GLU A 4 -10.93 4.17 36.85
C GLU A 4 -9.62 4.18 36.06
N ILE A 5 -9.52 5.11 35.13
CA ILE A 5 -8.28 5.39 34.40
C ILE A 5 -7.43 6.24 35.37
N ALA A 6 -6.48 5.60 36.04
CA ALA A 6 -5.48 6.34 36.80
C ALA A 6 -4.84 7.40 35.90
N PRO A 7 -4.61 8.64 36.38
CA PRO A 7 -4.07 9.70 35.57
C PRO A 7 -2.68 9.30 35.08
N LYS A 8 -2.52 9.19 33.75
CA LYS A 8 -1.23 8.90 33.13
C LYS A 8 -0.27 10.05 33.43
N VAL A 9 0.63 9.84 34.39
CA VAL A 9 1.71 10.79 34.70
C VAL A 9 2.56 10.96 33.44
N THR A 10 2.56 12.16 32.86
CA THR A 10 3.33 12.44 31.65
C THR A 10 4.83 12.28 31.92
N LEU A 11 5.61 11.90 30.87
CA LEU A 11 7.06 11.72 30.95
C LEU A 11 7.75 12.92 31.61
N ARG A 12 7.31 14.15 31.33
CA ARG A 12 7.82 15.39 31.95
C ARG A 12 7.67 15.38 33.46
N VAL A 13 6.50 14.95 33.96
CA VAL A 13 6.23 14.89 35.41
C VAL A 13 7.06 13.79 36.05
N LYS A 14 7.25 12.63 35.40
CA LYS A 14 8.15 11.56 35.91
C LYS A 14 9.58 12.06 36.03
N PHE A 15 10.09 12.73 34.99
CA PHE A 15 11.45 13.30 35.00
C PHE A 15 11.62 14.34 36.09
N PHE A 16 10.69 15.26 36.24
CA PHE A 16 10.69 16.25 37.31
C PHE A 16 10.68 15.61 38.70
N LEU A 17 9.87 14.57 38.93
CA LEU A 17 9.81 13.83 40.19
C LEU A 17 11.13 13.10 40.50
N ILE A 18 11.82 12.56 39.48
CA ILE A 18 13.13 11.93 39.64
C ILE A 18 14.16 12.96 40.10
N CYS A 19 14.24 14.12 39.44
CA CYS A 19 15.19 15.19 39.86
C CYS A 19 14.88 15.75 41.26
N MET A 20 13.59 15.90 41.58
CA MET A 20 13.18 16.33 42.94
C MET A 20 13.56 15.27 44.00
N ALA A 21 13.32 13.99 43.69
CA ALA A 21 13.67 12.90 44.60
C ALA A 21 15.20 12.79 44.82
N GLU A 22 16.00 13.01 43.75
CA GLU A 22 17.45 13.12 43.85
C GLU A 22 17.88 14.20 44.80
N PHE A 23 17.37 15.43 44.64
CA PHE A 23 17.72 16.56 45.50
C PHE A 23 17.36 16.28 46.96
N ILE A 24 16.15 15.76 47.22
CA ILE A 24 15.70 15.42 48.60
C ILE A 24 16.59 14.31 49.20
N ALA A 25 16.92 13.26 48.39
CA ALA A 25 17.78 12.16 48.85
C ALA A 25 19.17 12.63 49.24
N VAL A 26 19.80 13.52 48.45
CA VAL A 26 21.10 14.11 48.76
C VAL A 26 21.07 14.86 50.10
N VAL A 27 20.05 15.68 50.32
CA VAL A 27 19.92 16.44 51.58
C VAL A 27 19.72 15.49 52.77
N LEU A 28 18.80 14.54 52.69
CA LEU A 28 18.50 13.58 53.76
C LEU A 28 19.74 12.69 54.11
N LEU A 29 20.47 12.22 53.09
CA LEU A 29 21.65 11.38 53.28
C LEU A 29 22.79 12.17 53.90
N SER A 30 22.96 13.45 53.56
CA SER A 30 23.99 14.32 54.17
C SER A 30 23.73 14.58 55.68
N GLU A 31 22.46 14.85 56.03
CA GLU A 31 22.00 14.99 57.41
C GLU A 31 22.22 13.69 58.23
N LEU A 32 21.78 12.56 57.65
CA LEU A 32 21.89 11.24 58.29
C LEU A 32 23.34 10.85 58.52
N ALA A 33 24.21 11.08 57.54
CA ALA A 33 25.65 10.79 57.67
C ALA A 33 26.29 11.63 58.79
N GLY A 34 25.98 12.93 58.88
CA GLY A 34 26.45 13.81 59.95
C GLY A 34 25.99 13.32 61.33
N TRP A 35 24.72 12.88 61.46
CA TRP A 35 24.17 12.35 62.71
C TRP A 35 24.85 11.02 63.15
N LEU A 36 25.04 10.07 62.19
CA LEU A 36 25.68 8.78 62.44
C LEU A 36 27.15 8.93 62.91
N LEU A 37 27.93 9.81 62.28
CA LEU A 37 29.29 10.09 62.63
C LEU A 37 29.43 10.65 64.06
N LYS A 38 28.58 11.57 64.47
CA LYS A 38 28.52 12.10 65.81
C LYS A 38 28.19 11.03 66.87
N ARG A 39 27.24 10.13 66.55
CA ARG A 39 26.72 9.14 67.53
C ARG A 39 27.58 7.90 67.68
N TRP A 40 28.20 7.39 66.59
CA TRP A 40 28.86 6.10 66.58
C TRP A 40 30.38 6.18 66.65
N LEU A 41 31.00 7.21 66.10
CA LEU A 41 32.47 7.33 66.06
C LEU A 41 33.02 8.35 67.06
N GLY A 42 32.16 9.10 67.80
CA GLY A 42 32.63 10.12 68.71
C GLY A 42 33.48 11.22 68.04
N VAL A 43 33.40 11.31 66.69
CA VAL A 43 34.24 12.22 65.92
C VAL A 43 33.64 13.62 66.05
N THR A 44 34.34 14.49 66.75
CA THR A 44 34.02 15.91 66.89
C THR A 44 34.56 16.75 65.72
N MET A 45 34.98 16.12 64.63
CA MET A 45 35.35 16.88 63.43
C MET A 45 34.10 17.50 62.83
N ASP A 46 34.06 18.80 62.88
CA ASP A 46 33.06 19.59 62.15
C ASP A 46 33.36 19.54 60.62
N ILE A 47 33.15 18.35 60.05
CA ILE A 47 33.17 18.27 58.60
C ILE A 47 31.96 19.08 58.11
N PRO A 48 32.19 20.16 57.35
CA PRO A 48 31.09 21.00 56.89
C PRO A 48 30.08 20.17 56.10
N ILE A 49 28.80 20.35 56.36
CA ILE A 49 27.67 19.60 55.75
C ILE A 49 27.73 19.60 54.24
N PHE A 50 28.30 20.65 53.64
CA PHE A 50 28.44 20.77 52.18
C PHE A 50 29.40 19.71 51.59
N VAL A 51 30.38 19.18 52.34
CA VAL A 51 31.31 18.13 51.87
C VAL A 51 30.55 16.83 51.70
N TRP A 52 29.67 16.49 52.66
CA TRP A 52 28.78 15.34 52.57
C TRP A 52 27.75 15.50 51.45
N ALA A 53 27.20 16.70 51.32
CA ALA A 53 26.27 17.01 50.24
C ALA A 53 26.90 16.82 48.85
N ILE A 54 28.15 17.26 48.66
CA ILE A 54 28.89 17.04 47.39
C ILE A 54 29.10 15.54 47.13
N LEU A 55 29.56 14.78 48.15
CA LEU A 55 29.88 13.36 48.01
C LEU A 55 28.62 12.55 47.64
N PHE A 56 27.51 12.78 48.31
CA PHE A 56 26.24 12.14 48.01
C PHE A 56 25.67 12.60 46.66
N SER A 57 25.83 13.88 46.30
CA SER A 57 25.40 14.38 44.98
C SER A 57 26.12 13.66 43.83
N VAL A 58 27.42 13.40 43.95
CA VAL A 58 28.17 12.66 42.93
C VAL A 58 27.67 11.22 42.81
N VAL A 59 27.40 10.52 43.92
CA VAL A 59 26.91 9.14 43.88
C VAL A 59 25.49 9.03 43.37
N VAL A 60 24.58 9.83 43.91
CA VAL A 60 23.16 9.80 43.54
C VAL A 60 22.97 10.35 42.11
N GLY A 61 23.67 11.46 41.79
CA GLY A 61 23.66 12.02 40.45
C GLY A 61 24.21 11.06 39.38
N GLY A 62 25.28 10.35 39.71
CA GLY A 62 25.83 9.28 38.85
C GLY A 62 24.83 8.15 38.61
N ALA A 63 24.14 7.70 39.66
CA ALA A 63 23.13 6.65 39.56
C ALA A 63 21.91 7.12 38.71
N VAL A 64 21.44 8.35 38.93
CA VAL A 64 20.32 8.93 38.17
C VAL A 64 20.72 9.14 36.69
N THR A 65 21.93 9.65 36.45
CA THR A 65 22.45 9.83 35.08
C THR A 65 22.53 8.49 34.35
N ASN A 66 23.07 7.47 35.02
CA ASN A 66 23.13 6.11 34.44
C ASN A 66 21.74 5.56 34.13
N TYR A 67 20.77 5.74 35.05
CA TYR A 67 19.38 5.33 34.80
C TYR A 67 18.77 6.06 33.63
N ILE A 68 18.98 7.38 33.51
CA ILE A 68 18.46 8.17 32.35
C ILE A 68 19.12 7.72 31.06
N THR A 69 20.44 7.50 31.08
CA THR A 69 21.17 7.06 29.89
C THR A 69 20.57 5.74 29.36
N HIS A 70 20.46 4.72 30.17
CA HIS A 70 19.97 3.41 29.76
C HIS A 70 18.45 3.41 29.44
N SER A 71 17.68 4.23 30.15
CA SER A 71 16.21 4.25 29.95
C SER A 71 15.75 5.10 28.77
N PHE A 72 16.51 6.11 28.38
CA PHE A 72 16.11 7.08 27.33
C PHE A 72 17.17 7.27 26.24
N ILE A 73 18.44 7.52 26.59
CA ILE A 73 19.44 7.91 25.60
C ILE A 73 19.84 6.72 24.73
N ASP A 74 20.09 5.56 25.31
CA ASP A 74 20.47 4.36 24.57
C ASP A 74 19.37 3.93 23.59
N PRO A 75 18.06 3.84 23.97
CA PRO A 75 16.98 3.57 23.05
C PRO A 75 16.86 4.58 21.89
N ILE A 76 17.02 5.88 22.18
CA ILE A 76 16.97 6.92 21.14
C ILE A 76 18.16 6.79 20.18
N THR A 77 19.34 6.49 20.70
CA THR A 77 20.54 6.30 19.88
C THR A 77 20.41 5.06 18.99
N CYS A 78 19.84 3.97 19.54
CA CYS A 78 19.54 2.76 18.80
C CYS A 78 18.53 3.02 17.68
N LEU A 79 17.45 3.75 17.97
CA LEU A 79 16.47 4.19 16.99
C LEU A 79 17.11 5.02 15.87
N GLY A 80 18.01 5.95 16.22
CA GLY A 80 18.74 6.75 15.26
C GLY A 80 19.60 5.94 14.29
N LYS A 81 20.23 4.85 14.80
CA LYS A 81 20.98 3.91 13.95
C LYS A 81 20.05 3.13 13.01
N ALA A 82 18.96 2.58 13.55
CA ALA A 82 17.96 1.86 12.77
C ALA A 82 17.33 2.73 11.66
N MET A 83 17.03 4.00 11.97
CA MET A 83 16.55 4.95 10.97
C MET A 83 17.54 5.20 9.83
N LYS A 84 18.85 5.22 10.13
CA LYS A 84 19.89 5.34 9.10
C LYS A 84 19.97 4.11 8.20
N GLU A 85 19.77 2.92 8.74
CA GLU A 85 19.72 1.69 7.94
C GLU A 85 18.51 1.69 7.01
N VAL A 86 17.34 2.08 7.54
CA VAL A 86 16.12 2.22 6.73
C VAL A 86 16.29 3.28 5.63
N ALA A 87 16.91 4.41 5.94
CA ALA A 87 17.24 5.44 4.95
C ALA A 87 18.24 4.95 3.88
N GLY A 88 19.05 3.93 4.19
CA GLY A 88 19.93 3.24 3.25
C GLY A 88 19.25 2.13 2.43
N GLY A 89 17.93 1.93 2.60
CA GLY A 89 17.16 0.91 1.86
C GLY A 89 17.08 -0.45 2.57
N ASN A 90 17.54 -0.57 3.81
CA ASN A 90 17.37 -1.82 4.58
C ASN A 90 16.04 -1.81 5.35
N PHE A 91 14.99 -2.42 4.78
CA PHE A 91 13.66 -2.51 5.41
C PHE A 91 13.46 -3.81 6.21
N HIS A 92 14.51 -4.62 6.42
CA HIS A 92 14.43 -5.81 7.27
C HIS A 92 14.81 -5.54 8.73
N VAL A 93 15.02 -4.28 9.09
CA VAL A 93 15.35 -3.85 10.44
C VAL A 93 14.12 -3.93 11.33
N ALA A 94 14.21 -4.68 12.43
CA ALA A 94 13.19 -4.73 13.46
C ALA A 94 13.80 -4.38 14.81
N MET A 95 13.16 -3.49 15.56
CA MET A 95 13.57 -3.10 16.90
C MET A 95 12.76 -3.86 17.94
N GLN A 96 13.46 -4.49 18.88
CA GLN A 96 12.85 -5.08 20.08
C GLN A 96 13.15 -4.20 21.28
N SER A 97 12.17 -4.04 22.15
CA SER A 97 12.32 -3.22 23.35
C SER A 97 11.91 -3.99 24.58
N ASP A 98 12.89 -4.24 25.45
CA ASP A 98 12.67 -4.71 26.83
C ASP A 98 12.45 -3.54 27.80
N SER A 99 12.29 -2.33 27.28
CA SER A 99 12.13 -1.12 28.10
C SER A 99 10.86 -1.21 28.95
N LYS A 100 11.01 -0.87 30.24
CA LYS A 100 9.88 -0.71 31.16
C LYS A 100 9.04 0.54 30.85
N LEU A 101 9.57 1.46 30.05
CA LEU A 101 8.89 2.69 29.68
C LEU A 101 7.97 2.42 28.49
N LYS A 102 6.69 2.69 28.71
CA LYS A 102 5.67 2.52 27.67
C LYS A 102 5.94 3.38 26.44
N GLU A 103 6.40 4.59 26.67
CA GLU A 103 6.66 5.58 25.62
C GLU A 103 7.76 5.09 24.65
N VAL A 104 8.79 4.40 25.16
CA VAL A 104 9.85 3.82 24.32
C VAL A 104 9.31 2.65 23.49
N ARG A 105 8.47 1.79 24.10
CA ARG A 105 7.85 0.67 23.38
C ARG A 105 6.92 1.17 22.27
N ASP A 106 6.07 2.16 22.57
CA ASP A 106 5.12 2.72 21.59
C ASP A 106 5.89 3.34 20.39
N ILE A 107 7.05 3.96 20.61
CA ILE A 107 7.92 4.48 19.54
C ILE A 107 8.49 3.33 18.70
N TYR A 108 8.99 2.27 19.30
CA TYR A 108 9.57 1.14 18.59
C TYR A 108 8.52 0.38 17.79
N GLU A 109 7.32 0.18 18.35
CA GLU A 109 6.18 -0.42 17.62
C GLU A 109 5.77 0.43 16.41
N SER A 110 5.70 1.74 16.60
CA SER A 110 5.38 2.68 15.51
C SER A 110 6.45 2.67 14.42
N PHE A 111 7.73 2.63 14.82
CA PHE A 111 8.86 2.50 13.89
C PHE A 111 8.79 1.19 13.10
N ASN A 112 8.61 0.06 13.79
CA ASN A 112 8.52 -1.25 13.13
C ASN A 112 7.35 -1.32 12.14
N ARG A 113 6.20 -0.74 12.49
CA ARG A 113 5.05 -0.63 11.58
C ARG A 113 5.41 0.17 10.33
N MET A 114 6.02 1.34 10.52
CA MET A 114 6.46 2.19 9.39
C MET A 114 7.47 1.46 8.49
N VAL A 115 8.46 0.77 9.06
CA VAL A 115 9.45 0.00 8.29
C VAL A 115 8.80 -1.11 7.49
N LYS A 116 7.85 -1.83 8.11
CA LYS A 116 7.09 -2.89 7.43
C LYS A 116 6.30 -2.34 6.24
N GLU A 117 5.62 -1.20 6.39
CA GLU A 117 4.87 -0.58 5.30
C GLU A 117 5.79 -0.07 4.17
N LEU A 118 6.96 0.49 4.52
CA LEU A 118 7.96 0.88 3.53
C LEU A 118 8.50 -0.34 2.76
N GLY A 119 8.84 -1.43 3.46
CA GLY A 119 9.30 -2.67 2.83
C GLY A 119 8.25 -3.31 1.92
N ASN A 120 6.98 -3.33 2.34
CA ASN A 120 5.87 -3.78 1.50
C ASN A 120 5.76 -2.93 0.22
N THR A 121 5.92 -1.61 0.35
CA THR A 121 5.85 -0.69 -0.79
C THR A 121 7.00 -0.92 -1.76
N GLU A 122 8.22 -1.13 -1.27
CA GLU A 122 9.39 -1.43 -2.11
C GLU A 122 9.22 -2.76 -2.85
N THR A 123 8.79 -3.81 -2.15
CA THR A 123 8.52 -5.11 -2.76
C THR A 123 7.49 -4.99 -3.87
N LEU A 124 6.35 -4.33 -3.61
CA LEU A 124 5.31 -4.10 -4.62
C LEU A 124 5.84 -3.29 -5.82
N GLN A 125 6.73 -2.31 -5.58
CA GLN A 125 7.35 -1.53 -6.67
C GLN A 125 8.30 -2.39 -7.50
N THR A 126 9.11 -3.22 -6.87
CA THR A 126 10.07 -4.12 -7.54
C THR A 126 9.32 -5.17 -8.37
N ASP A 127 8.30 -5.79 -7.79
CA ASP A 127 7.44 -6.75 -8.48
C ASP A 127 6.72 -6.11 -9.67
N PHE A 128 6.26 -4.86 -9.51
CA PHE A 128 5.65 -4.10 -10.59
C PHE A 128 6.63 -3.88 -11.74
N ILE A 129 7.87 -3.42 -11.47
CA ILE A 129 8.90 -3.19 -12.51
C ILE A 129 9.27 -4.50 -13.21
N SER A 130 9.43 -5.58 -12.45
CA SER A 130 9.72 -6.91 -12.99
C SER A 130 8.60 -7.40 -13.91
N SER A 131 7.36 -7.29 -13.47
CA SER A 131 6.17 -7.69 -14.25
C SER A 131 6.02 -6.84 -15.52
N VAL A 132 6.20 -5.52 -15.42
CA VAL A 132 6.24 -4.61 -16.58
C VAL A 132 7.27 -5.09 -17.59
N SER A 133 8.51 -5.34 -17.13
CA SER A 133 9.60 -5.77 -18.01
C SER A 133 9.28 -7.07 -18.73
N HIS A 134 8.66 -8.02 -18.04
CA HIS A 134 8.24 -9.28 -18.61
C HIS A 134 7.13 -9.12 -19.66
N GLU A 135 6.09 -8.35 -19.32
CA GLU A 135 4.96 -8.08 -20.21
C GLU A 135 5.34 -7.25 -21.47
N PHE A 136 6.43 -6.48 -21.41
CA PHE A 136 7.00 -5.81 -22.58
C PHE A 136 7.84 -6.77 -23.43
N LYS A 137 8.64 -7.63 -22.81
CA LYS A 137 9.57 -8.50 -23.52
C LYS A 137 8.86 -9.48 -24.44
N THR A 138 7.73 -10.03 -24.00
CA THR A 138 6.97 -11.02 -24.77
C THR A 138 6.50 -10.50 -26.13
N PRO A 139 5.73 -9.38 -26.21
CA PRO A 139 5.29 -8.86 -27.51
C PRO A 139 6.46 -8.32 -28.36
N ILE A 140 7.50 -7.75 -27.75
CA ILE A 140 8.69 -7.29 -28.49
C ILE A 140 9.38 -8.47 -29.18
N ASN A 141 9.65 -9.56 -28.46
CA ASN A 141 10.26 -10.76 -29.04
C ASN A 141 9.39 -11.36 -30.13
N ALA A 142 8.06 -11.35 -29.98
CA ALA A 142 7.14 -11.82 -31.02
C ALA A 142 7.21 -10.94 -32.27
N ILE A 143 7.22 -9.61 -32.12
CA ILE A 143 7.35 -8.67 -33.24
C ILE A 143 8.69 -8.91 -33.97
N GLU A 144 9.79 -9.01 -33.22
CA GLU A 144 11.13 -9.26 -33.78
C GLU A 144 11.17 -10.61 -34.53
N GLY A 145 10.60 -11.67 -33.92
CA GLY A 145 10.54 -12.99 -34.54
C GLY A 145 9.77 -13.00 -35.87
N TYR A 146 8.56 -12.44 -35.90
CA TYR A 146 7.75 -12.37 -37.12
C TYR A 146 8.37 -11.43 -38.17
N ALA A 147 8.99 -10.32 -37.74
CA ALA A 147 9.70 -9.43 -38.66
C ALA A 147 10.93 -10.11 -39.27
N SER A 148 11.64 -10.93 -38.49
CA SER A 148 12.78 -11.75 -39.03
C SER A 148 12.31 -12.80 -40.00
N LEU A 149 11.15 -13.44 -39.75
CA LEU A 149 10.57 -14.39 -40.71
C LEU A 149 10.17 -13.70 -42.02
N LEU A 150 9.68 -12.46 -41.98
CA LEU A 150 9.34 -11.67 -43.16
C LEU A 150 10.57 -11.31 -44.04
N GLN A 151 11.81 -11.39 -43.51
CA GLN A 151 13.02 -11.18 -44.28
C GLN A 151 13.40 -12.42 -45.15
N ASP A 152 12.80 -13.57 -44.88
CA ASP A 152 12.98 -14.77 -45.71
C ASP A 152 12.03 -14.66 -46.92
N HIS A 153 12.62 -14.57 -48.13
CA HIS A 153 11.91 -14.38 -49.38
C HIS A 153 11.20 -15.64 -49.92
N HIS A 154 11.22 -16.75 -49.18
CA HIS A 154 10.63 -18.03 -49.63
C HIS A 154 9.22 -18.28 -49.14
N GLN A 155 8.57 -17.28 -48.51
CA GLN A 155 7.25 -17.43 -47.90
C GLN A 155 6.12 -17.11 -48.85
N SER A 156 4.99 -17.79 -48.63
CA SER A 156 3.78 -17.51 -49.41
C SER A 156 3.16 -16.13 -49.01
N PRO A 157 2.38 -15.52 -49.90
CA PRO A 157 1.67 -14.28 -49.56
C PRO A 157 0.76 -14.41 -48.34
N GLU A 158 0.15 -15.57 -48.13
CA GLU A 158 -0.74 -15.86 -46.97
C GLU A 158 0.09 -15.93 -45.66
N GLU A 159 1.30 -16.51 -45.70
CA GLU A 159 2.18 -16.52 -44.54
C GLU A 159 2.66 -15.11 -44.19
N GLN A 160 3.01 -14.29 -45.20
CA GLN A 160 3.42 -12.91 -45.00
C GLN A 160 2.28 -12.08 -44.37
N GLU A 161 1.04 -12.24 -44.85
CA GLU A 161 -0.13 -11.57 -44.27
C GLU A 161 -0.34 -11.99 -42.82
N THR A 162 -0.25 -13.28 -42.52
CA THR A 162 -0.32 -13.80 -41.15
C THR A 162 0.73 -13.18 -40.23
N TYR A 163 1.98 -13.07 -40.68
CA TYR A 163 3.04 -12.47 -39.87
C TYR A 163 2.82 -10.98 -39.64
N ILE A 164 2.36 -10.25 -40.65
CA ILE A 164 2.00 -8.83 -40.53
C ILE A 164 0.87 -8.65 -39.51
N GLU A 165 -0.17 -9.49 -39.55
CA GLU A 165 -1.25 -9.46 -38.58
C GLU A 165 -0.74 -9.70 -37.15
N LYS A 166 0.17 -10.69 -36.96
CA LYS A 166 0.77 -10.97 -35.65
C LYS A 166 1.63 -9.80 -35.13
N ILE A 167 2.36 -9.12 -36.01
CA ILE A 167 3.12 -7.91 -35.66
C ILE A 167 2.16 -6.81 -35.22
N LEU A 168 1.12 -6.54 -35.99
CA LEU A 168 0.13 -5.52 -35.68
C LEU A 168 -0.61 -5.81 -34.37
N PHE A 169 -0.97 -7.07 -34.14
CA PHE A 169 -1.60 -7.51 -32.89
C PHE A 169 -0.69 -7.22 -31.68
N ASN A 170 0.59 -7.61 -31.74
CA ASN A 170 1.53 -7.38 -30.63
C ASN A 170 1.84 -5.90 -30.44
N THR A 171 1.90 -5.11 -31.50
CA THR A 171 2.06 -3.65 -31.44
C THR A 171 0.87 -2.98 -30.74
N ARG A 172 -0.38 -3.37 -31.06
CA ARG A 172 -1.59 -2.88 -30.39
C ARG A 172 -1.60 -3.27 -28.92
N ARG A 173 -1.24 -4.52 -28.60
CA ARG A 173 -1.11 -4.99 -27.22
C ARG A 173 -0.13 -4.16 -26.42
N LEU A 174 1.04 -3.84 -26.99
CA LEU A 174 2.07 -3.01 -26.38
C LEU A 174 1.57 -1.57 -26.14
N SER A 175 0.86 -0.99 -27.10
CA SER A 175 0.25 0.34 -26.96
C SER A 175 -0.76 0.40 -25.83
N THR A 176 -1.65 -0.60 -25.74
CA THR A 176 -2.64 -0.71 -24.65
C THR A 176 -1.96 -0.86 -23.28
N LEU A 177 -0.93 -1.71 -23.17
CA LEU A 177 -0.15 -1.90 -21.95
C LEU A 177 0.48 -0.58 -21.49
N THR A 178 1.11 0.15 -22.42
CA THR A 178 1.73 1.46 -22.15
C THR A 178 0.68 2.48 -21.67
N GLY A 179 -0.48 2.54 -22.35
CA GLY A 179 -1.58 3.42 -21.97
C GLY A 179 -2.09 3.14 -20.56
N ASN A 180 -2.29 1.87 -20.21
CA ASN A 180 -2.74 1.45 -18.88
C ASN A 180 -1.72 1.80 -17.79
N ILE A 181 -0.42 1.57 -18.03
CA ILE A 181 0.65 1.92 -17.09
C ILE A 181 0.69 3.43 -16.85
N LEU A 182 0.64 4.23 -17.92
CA LEU A 182 0.62 5.69 -17.82
C LEU A 182 -0.61 6.20 -17.07
N LEU A 183 -1.79 5.62 -17.32
CA LEU A 183 -3.02 6.00 -16.63
C LEU A 183 -2.95 5.66 -15.15
N LEU A 184 -2.52 4.44 -14.79
CA LEU A 184 -2.29 4.04 -13.39
C LEU A 184 -1.28 4.97 -12.69
N SER A 185 -0.16 5.29 -13.34
CA SER A 185 0.84 6.20 -12.79
C SER A 185 0.27 7.60 -12.53
N LYS A 186 -0.51 8.12 -13.47
CA LYS A 186 -1.11 9.45 -13.34
C LYS A 186 -2.16 9.50 -12.21
N ILE A 187 -2.99 8.47 -12.05
CA ILE A 187 -3.99 8.39 -10.97
C ILE A 187 -3.28 8.31 -9.61
N ASN A 188 -2.28 7.41 -9.45
CA ASN A 188 -1.55 7.23 -8.20
C ASN A 188 -0.83 8.51 -7.74
N ASN A 189 -0.23 9.23 -8.66
CA ASN A 189 0.51 10.46 -8.35
C ASN A 189 -0.40 11.70 -8.23
N GLN A 190 -1.72 11.53 -8.29
CA GLN A 190 -2.68 12.64 -8.33
C GLN A 190 -2.33 13.71 -9.38
N SER A 191 -1.59 13.29 -10.42
CA SER A 191 -1.13 14.18 -11.48
C SER A 191 -2.24 14.50 -12.49
N ILE A 192 -3.30 13.69 -12.51
CA ILE A 192 -4.51 13.97 -13.26
C ILE A 192 -5.37 14.91 -12.43
N ARG A 193 -5.77 16.01 -13.04
CA ARG A 193 -6.91 16.83 -12.58
C ARG A 193 -8.03 16.70 -13.62
N PRO A 194 -8.66 15.53 -13.78
CA PRO A 194 -9.73 15.38 -14.74
C PRO A 194 -10.86 16.32 -14.33
N GLN A 195 -11.42 16.99 -15.31
CA GLN A 195 -12.56 17.86 -15.07
C GLN A 195 -13.78 16.99 -14.76
N ARG A 196 -14.50 17.28 -13.69
CA ARG A 196 -15.78 16.65 -13.42
C ARG A 196 -16.81 17.19 -14.42
N THR A 197 -17.52 16.27 -15.06
CA THR A 197 -18.60 16.57 -16.01
C THR A 197 -19.87 15.90 -15.53
N VAL A 198 -21.02 16.40 -16.00
CA VAL A 198 -22.32 15.78 -15.77
C VAL A 198 -22.69 15.01 -17.03
N PHE A 199 -22.87 13.70 -16.90
CA PHE A 199 -23.16 12.82 -18.04
C PHE A 199 -24.08 11.66 -17.64
N ARG A 200 -24.55 10.90 -18.63
CA ARG A 200 -25.43 9.75 -18.49
C ARG A 200 -24.61 8.48 -18.40
N LEU A 201 -24.64 7.79 -17.24
CA LEU A 201 -23.93 6.53 -17.03
C LEU A 201 -24.48 5.41 -17.94
N ASP A 202 -25.79 5.30 -18.04
CA ASP A 202 -26.45 4.29 -18.89
C ASP A 202 -26.05 4.43 -20.37
N GLU A 203 -25.91 5.65 -20.86
CA GLU A 203 -25.48 5.90 -22.23
C GLU A 203 -24.01 5.56 -22.45
N GLN A 204 -23.16 5.89 -21.46
CA GLN A 204 -21.74 5.55 -21.52
C GLN A 204 -21.49 4.04 -21.49
N ILE A 205 -22.27 3.29 -20.69
CA ILE A 205 -22.19 1.82 -20.66
C ILE A 205 -22.60 1.24 -22.01
N ARG A 206 -23.70 1.75 -22.62
CA ARG A 206 -24.10 1.32 -23.97
C ARG A 206 -23.01 1.58 -25.01
N GLN A 207 -22.36 2.72 -24.96
CA GLN A 207 -21.23 3.04 -25.86
C GLN A 207 -20.08 2.05 -25.66
N ALA A 208 -19.78 1.63 -24.41
CA ALA A 208 -18.74 0.65 -24.13
C ALA A 208 -19.09 -0.74 -24.70
N ILE A 209 -20.36 -1.17 -24.64
CA ILE A 209 -20.84 -2.42 -25.27
C ILE A 209 -20.63 -2.36 -26.80
N VAL A 210 -21.10 -1.28 -27.44
CA VAL A 210 -20.97 -1.10 -28.89
C VAL A 210 -19.51 -1.04 -29.33
N ALA A 211 -18.65 -0.40 -28.56
CA ALA A 211 -17.21 -0.34 -28.87
C ALA A 211 -16.51 -1.71 -28.89
N LEU A 212 -17.12 -2.71 -28.28
CA LEU A 212 -16.63 -4.10 -28.24
C LEU A 212 -17.40 -5.05 -29.17
N GLU A 213 -18.24 -4.50 -30.09
CA GLU A 213 -19.14 -5.27 -30.95
C GLU A 213 -18.45 -6.41 -31.69
N GLN A 214 -17.29 -6.16 -32.29
CA GLN A 214 -16.56 -7.20 -33.01
C GLN A 214 -16.26 -8.40 -32.11
N LYS A 215 -15.82 -8.18 -30.85
CA LYS A 215 -15.41 -9.25 -29.96
C LYS A 215 -16.56 -10.14 -29.50
N TRP A 216 -17.69 -9.54 -29.12
CA TRP A 216 -18.81 -10.31 -28.63
C TRP A 216 -19.58 -10.96 -29.79
N THR A 217 -19.60 -10.36 -30.99
CA THR A 217 -20.14 -10.98 -32.20
C THR A 217 -19.32 -12.18 -32.64
N GLU A 218 -17.98 -12.10 -32.65
CA GLU A 218 -17.10 -13.23 -32.99
C GLU A 218 -17.28 -14.42 -32.02
N LYS A 219 -17.67 -14.16 -30.78
CA LYS A 219 -17.96 -15.19 -29.76
C LYS A 219 -19.46 -15.62 -29.71
N ASN A 220 -20.32 -14.99 -30.50
CA ASN A 220 -21.76 -15.16 -30.43
C ASN A 220 -22.35 -14.94 -29.02
N ILE A 221 -21.86 -13.94 -28.28
CA ILE A 221 -22.36 -13.59 -26.98
C ILE A 221 -23.55 -12.65 -27.11
N ASP A 222 -24.60 -12.94 -26.34
CA ASP A 222 -25.75 -12.06 -26.18
C ASP A 222 -25.66 -11.23 -24.90
N PHE A 223 -26.32 -10.07 -24.89
CA PHE A 223 -26.39 -9.20 -23.73
C PHE A 223 -27.82 -9.01 -23.23
N ASP A 224 -28.05 -9.28 -21.95
CA ASP A 224 -29.25 -8.84 -21.23
C ASP A 224 -28.93 -7.52 -20.48
N VAL A 225 -29.53 -6.41 -20.96
CA VAL A 225 -29.13 -5.05 -20.55
C VAL A 225 -30.29 -4.31 -19.92
N GLU A 226 -30.24 -4.13 -18.61
CA GLU A 226 -31.18 -3.32 -17.83
C GLU A 226 -30.48 -2.14 -17.16
N LEU A 227 -30.54 -0.98 -17.77
CA LEU A 227 -29.85 0.23 -17.29
C LEU A 227 -30.87 1.33 -16.97
N ASP A 228 -30.96 1.69 -15.69
CA ASP A 228 -31.69 2.86 -15.24
C ASP A 228 -31.07 4.14 -15.83
N LYS A 229 -31.91 5.16 -16.05
CA LYS A 229 -31.44 6.47 -16.53
C LYS A 229 -30.76 7.21 -15.37
N VAL A 230 -29.46 7.07 -15.24
CA VAL A 230 -28.67 7.69 -14.18
C VAL A 230 -27.83 8.83 -14.73
N THR A 231 -28.04 10.03 -14.19
CA THR A 231 -27.17 11.20 -14.44
C THR A 231 -26.15 11.30 -13.31
N TYR A 232 -24.87 11.32 -13.68
CA TYR A 232 -23.77 11.29 -12.72
C TYR A 232 -22.83 12.48 -12.92
N SER A 233 -22.33 13.04 -11.82
CA SER A 233 -21.30 14.08 -11.84
C SER A 233 -19.95 13.47 -11.45
N GLY A 234 -19.09 13.22 -12.42
CA GLY A 234 -17.85 12.51 -12.22
C GLY A 234 -16.85 12.66 -13.35
N TYR A 235 -15.95 11.72 -13.43
CA TYR A 235 -14.85 11.69 -14.39
C TYR A 235 -15.20 10.81 -15.59
N GLU A 236 -15.94 11.38 -16.54
CA GLU A 236 -16.50 10.68 -17.69
C GLU A 236 -15.45 9.83 -18.44
N SER A 237 -14.29 10.41 -18.78
CA SER A 237 -13.24 9.70 -19.50
C SER A 237 -12.63 8.52 -18.73
N LEU A 238 -12.53 8.63 -17.39
CA LEU A 238 -11.99 7.56 -16.55
C LEU A 238 -13.01 6.42 -16.40
N LEU A 239 -14.29 6.74 -16.18
CA LEU A 239 -15.33 5.73 -16.02
C LEU A 239 -15.56 4.91 -17.31
N LEU A 240 -15.32 5.50 -18.48
CA LEU A 240 -15.34 4.73 -19.73
C LEU A 240 -14.32 3.58 -19.72
N HIS A 241 -13.14 3.78 -19.14
CA HIS A 241 -12.16 2.71 -18.97
C HIS A 241 -12.65 1.62 -18.00
N VAL A 242 -13.46 1.98 -16.98
CA VAL A 242 -14.04 0.99 -16.05
C VAL A 242 -14.98 0.06 -16.81
N TRP A 243 -15.96 0.62 -17.54
CA TRP A 243 -16.94 -0.18 -18.29
C TRP A 243 -16.26 -1.03 -19.34
N SER A 244 -15.36 -0.45 -20.13
CA SER A 244 -14.62 -1.17 -21.17
C SER A 244 -13.83 -2.35 -20.62
N ASN A 245 -13.13 -2.20 -19.46
CA ASN A 245 -12.37 -3.29 -18.86
C ASN A 245 -13.27 -4.38 -18.29
N LEU A 246 -14.38 -4.01 -17.62
CA LEU A 246 -15.29 -5.00 -17.04
C LEU A 246 -16.00 -5.80 -18.14
N ILE A 247 -16.53 -5.13 -19.15
CA ILE A 247 -17.24 -5.78 -20.27
C ILE A 247 -16.28 -6.62 -21.11
N ASP A 248 -15.06 -6.13 -21.38
CA ASP A 248 -14.04 -6.90 -22.11
C ASP A 248 -13.62 -8.16 -21.35
N ASN A 249 -13.52 -8.08 -20.02
CA ASN A 249 -13.26 -9.26 -19.19
C ASN A 249 -14.41 -10.26 -19.24
N ALA A 250 -15.65 -9.83 -19.09
CA ALA A 250 -16.80 -10.71 -19.19
C ALA A 250 -16.84 -11.41 -20.56
N ILE A 251 -16.74 -10.66 -21.68
CA ILE A 251 -16.66 -11.24 -23.03
C ILE A 251 -15.51 -12.25 -23.15
N LYS A 252 -14.37 -11.96 -22.55
CA LYS A 252 -13.17 -12.80 -22.63
C LYS A 252 -13.35 -14.15 -21.94
N PHE A 253 -13.94 -14.16 -20.74
CA PHE A 253 -14.03 -15.35 -19.89
C PHE A 253 -15.33 -16.13 -20.05
N ASP A 254 -16.37 -15.51 -20.59
CA ASP A 254 -17.64 -16.16 -20.85
C ASP A 254 -17.51 -17.22 -21.96
N PRO A 255 -18.21 -18.37 -21.89
CA PRO A 255 -18.27 -19.34 -22.97
C PRO A 255 -18.87 -18.77 -24.26
N PRO A 256 -18.46 -19.24 -25.46
CA PRO A 256 -19.08 -18.82 -26.71
C PRO A 256 -20.57 -19.20 -26.76
N GLY A 257 -21.41 -18.27 -27.20
CA GLY A 257 -22.86 -18.47 -27.34
C GLY A 257 -23.65 -18.30 -26.04
N ASP A 258 -23.04 -17.74 -25.03
CA ASP A 258 -23.69 -17.50 -23.73
C ASP A 258 -24.18 -16.04 -23.60
N MET A 259 -24.71 -15.68 -22.43
CA MET A 259 -25.36 -14.41 -22.17
C MET A 259 -24.72 -13.68 -21.00
N ILE A 260 -24.30 -12.44 -21.21
CA ILE A 260 -23.80 -11.54 -20.17
C ILE A 260 -24.92 -10.61 -19.70
N CYS A 261 -25.16 -10.56 -18.40
CA CYS A 261 -26.16 -9.67 -17.81
C CYS A 261 -25.52 -8.39 -17.28
N LEU A 262 -26.04 -7.24 -17.71
CA LEU A 262 -25.61 -5.91 -17.29
C LEU A 262 -26.75 -5.16 -16.62
N ARG A 263 -26.56 -4.74 -15.40
CA ARG A 263 -27.57 -4.01 -14.64
C ARG A 263 -26.99 -2.71 -14.08
N LEU A 264 -27.69 -1.61 -14.28
CA LEU A 264 -27.42 -0.34 -13.61
C LEU A 264 -28.65 0.05 -12.81
N ARG A 265 -28.50 0.27 -11.53
CA ARG A 265 -29.56 0.70 -10.63
C ARG A 265 -29.15 1.97 -9.91
N GLN A 266 -30.09 2.88 -9.73
CA GLN A 266 -29.90 4.01 -8.83
C GLN A 266 -30.53 3.64 -7.48
N ALA A 267 -29.69 3.64 -6.42
CA ALA A 267 -30.12 3.39 -5.05
C ALA A 267 -29.71 4.59 -4.19
N ASP A 268 -30.70 5.36 -3.74
CA ASP A 268 -30.50 6.62 -3.00
C ASP A 268 -29.52 7.57 -3.74
N ASP A 269 -28.38 7.88 -3.15
CA ASP A 269 -27.34 8.74 -3.72
C ASP A 269 -26.25 7.98 -4.46
N GLU A 270 -26.37 6.65 -4.61
CA GLU A 270 -25.38 5.78 -5.26
C GLU A 270 -25.90 5.21 -6.58
N ALA A 271 -25.00 5.01 -7.53
CA ALA A 271 -25.23 4.24 -8.74
C ALA A 271 -24.52 2.90 -8.61
N VAL A 272 -25.27 1.81 -8.66
CA VAL A 272 -24.75 0.44 -8.58
C VAL A 272 -24.78 -0.18 -9.95
N PHE A 273 -23.61 -0.56 -10.47
CA PHE A 273 -23.46 -1.31 -11.70
C PHE A 273 -23.03 -2.74 -11.40
N THR A 274 -23.74 -3.72 -11.94
CA THR A 274 -23.38 -5.13 -11.86
C THR A 274 -23.19 -5.72 -13.24
N ILE A 275 -22.26 -6.63 -13.35
CA ILE A 275 -22.01 -7.45 -14.53
C ILE A 275 -21.92 -8.91 -14.08
N ASP A 276 -22.73 -9.76 -14.68
CA ASP A 276 -22.78 -11.18 -14.38
C ASP A 276 -22.45 -11.95 -15.66
N ASP A 277 -21.40 -12.78 -15.61
CA ASP A 277 -20.95 -13.69 -16.65
C ASP A 277 -21.04 -15.15 -16.19
N ASN A 278 -21.07 -16.09 -17.13
CA ASN A 278 -21.08 -17.53 -16.87
C ASN A 278 -19.68 -18.15 -17.02
N GLY A 279 -18.64 -17.35 -16.82
CA GLY A 279 -17.25 -17.78 -16.86
C GLY A 279 -16.89 -18.78 -15.75
N PRO A 280 -15.61 -19.14 -15.63
CA PRO A 280 -15.14 -20.14 -14.66
C PRO A 280 -15.30 -19.72 -13.19
N GLY A 281 -15.75 -18.50 -12.92
CA GLY A 281 -15.83 -17.93 -11.58
C GLY A 281 -14.45 -17.60 -11.00
N ILE A 282 -14.45 -17.05 -9.79
CA ILE A 282 -13.24 -16.63 -9.08
C ILE A 282 -13.22 -17.28 -7.71
N ALA A 283 -12.18 -18.06 -7.43
CA ALA A 283 -12.02 -18.71 -6.14
C ALA A 283 -11.95 -17.68 -5.00
N PRO A 284 -12.54 -17.95 -3.81
CA PRO A 284 -12.57 -16.98 -2.71
C PRO A 284 -11.20 -16.44 -2.31
N GLU A 285 -10.15 -17.27 -2.41
CA GLU A 285 -8.78 -16.88 -2.08
C GLU A 285 -8.16 -15.92 -3.11
N GLU A 286 -8.75 -15.84 -4.30
CA GLU A 286 -8.28 -15.00 -5.40
C GLU A 286 -9.04 -13.66 -5.49
N GLN A 287 -10.25 -13.55 -4.90
CA GLN A 287 -11.13 -12.38 -5.04
C GLN A 287 -10.50 -11.05 -4.66
N GLU A 288 -9.66 -11.01 -3.61
CA GLU A 288 -8.90 -9.81 -3.28
C GLU A 288 -7.72 -9.59 -4.22
N ARG A 289 -7.12 -10.68 -4.72
CA ARG A 289 -5.89 -10.65 -5.51
C ARG A 289 -6.10 -10.25 -6.97
N ILE A 290 -7.29 -10.49 -7.52
CA ILE A 290 -7.60 -10.13 -8.93
C ILE A 290 -7.47 -8.63 -9.22
N PHE A 291 -7.55 -7.79 -8.18
CA PHE A 291 -7.35 -6.34 -8.28
C PHE A 291 -5.89 -5.91 -8.14
N HIS A 292 -4.96 -6.85 -7.88
CA HIS A 292 -3.53 -6.54 -7.86
C HIS A 292 -2.99 -6.38 -9.28
N LYS A 293 -2.04 -5.46 -9.43
CA LYS A 293 -1.40 -5.20 -10.73
C LYS A 293 -0.68 -6.45 -11.24
N PHE A 294 -0.89 -6.79 -12.52
CA PHE A 294 -0.33 -7.96 -13.20
C PHE A 294 -0.75 -9.33 -12.64
N TYR A 295 -1.72 -9.35 -11.73
CA TYR A 295 -2.24 -10.62 -11.25
C TYR A 295 -3.07 -11.30 -12.35
N GLN A 296 -2.82 -12.59 -12.56
CA GLN A 296 -3.57 -13.48 -13.42
C GLN A 296 -3.70 -14.82 -12.70
N SER A 297 -4.91 -15.38 -12.64
CA SER A 297 -5.09 -16.74 -12.16
C SER A 297 -4.47 -17.75 -13.13
N ASP A 298 -4.16 -18.94 -12.66
CA ASP A 298 -3.57 -19.98 -13.52
C ASP A 298 -4.48 -20.33 -14.70
N SER A 299 -5.80 -20.29 -14.49
CA SER A 299 -6.81 -20.49 -15.54
C SER A 299 -6.86 -19.35 -16.56
N SER A 300 -6.42 -18.15 -16.22
CA SER A 300 -6.47 -16.97 -17.09
C SER A 300 -5.18 -16.71 -17.87
N ARG A 301 -4.08 -17.41 -17.55
CA ARG A 301 -2.77 -17.22 -18.22
C ARG A 301 -2.77 -17.63 -19.69
N GLU A 302 -3.60 -18.59 -20.07
CA GLU A 302 -3.74 -19.03 -21.44
C GLU A 302 -4.54 -18.04 -22.31
N MET A 303 -5.33 -17.17 -21.67
CA MET A 303 -6.12 -16.14 -22.34
C MET A 303 -5.37 -14.82 -22.40
N SER A 304 -5.48 -14.12 -23.54
CA SER A 304 -4.80 -12.83 -23.77
C SER A 304 -5.20 -11.79 -22.70
N GLY A 305 -4.25 -11.28 -21.95
CA GLY A 305 -4.44 -10.21 -20.94
C GLY A 305 -3.10 -9.79 -20.35
N ASN A 306 -3.06 -8.65 -19.68
CA ASN A 306 -1.85 -8.14 -19.03
C ASN A 306 -2.02 -7.95 -17.50
N GLY A 307 -3.14 -8.41 -16.92
CA GLY A 307 -3.42 -8.29 -15.48
C GLY A 307 -3.51 -6.86 -14.93
N LEU A 308 -3.71 -5.85 -15.81
CA LEU A 308 -3.85 -4.45 -15.38
C LEU A 308 -5.29 -3.94 -15.41
N GLY A 309 -6.21 -4.63 -16.11
CA GLY A 309 -7.58 -4.16 -16.33
C GLY A 309 -8.35 -3.97 -15.02
N LEU A 310 -8.43 -5.00 -14.16
CA LEU A 310 -9.13 -4.93 -12.89
C LEU A 310 -8.43 -4.03 -11.87
N ALA A 311 -7.09 -4.00 -11.88
CA ALA A 311 -6.33 -3.05 -11.06
C ALA A 311 -6.65 -1.59 -11.44
N LEU A 312 -6.82 -1.31 -12.72
CA LEU A 312 -7.22 0.01 -13.22
C LEU A 312 -8.68 0.33 -12.84
N VAL A 313 -9.57 -0.64 -12.94
CA VAL A 313 -10.98 -0.51 -12.50
C VAL A 313 -11.02 -0.09 -11.03
N LYS A 314 -10.36 -0.84 -10.15
CA LYS A 314 -10.31 -0.54 -8.72
C LYS A 314 -9.78 0.87 -8.45
N GLN A 315 -8.66 1.22 -9.07
CA GLN A 315 -8.03 2.52 -8.86
C GLN A 315 -8.91 3.70 -9.33
N ILE A 316 -9.61 3.56 -10.48
CA ILE A 316 -10.52 4.60 -10.98
C ILE A 316 -11.75 4.73 -10.10
N VAL A 317 -12.34 3.61 -9.68
CA VAL A 317 -13.53 3.59 -8.83
C VAL A 317 -13.22 4.22 -7.47
N GLU A 318 -12.12 3.83 -6.82
CA GLU A 318 -11.66 4.43 -5.56
C GLU A 318 -11.33 5.92 -5.71
N PHE A 319 -10.68 6.32 -6.81
CA PHE A 319 -10.42 7.74 -7.12
C PHE A 319 -11.71 8.55 -7.31
N SER A 320 -12.77 7.89 -7.77
CA SER A 320 -14.11 8.50 -7.94
C SER A 320 -14.94 8.50 -6.65
N GLY A 321 -14.43 7.88 -5.57
CA GLY A 321 -15.10 7.78 -4.27
C GLY A 321 -16.05 6.60 -4.14
N GLY A 322 -16.00 5.63 -5.06
CA GLY A 322 -16.81 4.40 -5.05
C GLY A 322 -16.05 3.19 -4.53
N THR A 323 -16.71 2.03 -4.59
CA THR A 323 -16.15 0.72 -4.20
C THR A 323 -16.40 -0.30 -5.32
N VAL A 324 -15.55 -1.32 -5.41
CA VAL A 324 -15.72 -2.45 -6.32
C VAL A 324 -15.53 -3.75 -5.54
N SER A 325 -16.37 -4.73 -5.82
CA SER A 325 -16.31 -6.07 -5.23
C SER A 325 -16.65 -7.13 -6.29
N VAL A 326 -16.38 -8.37 -5.97
CA VAL A 326 -16.69 -9.56 -6.77
C VAL A 326 -17.27 -10.63 -5.87
#